data_459ea2352f641e863abfb7d6b8ed2cfc
#
_entry.id   459ea2352f641e863abfb7d6b8ed2cfc
#
_cell.length_a   1.000
_cell.length_b   1.000
_cell.length_c   1.000
_cell.angle_alpha   90.00
_cell.angle_beta   90.00
_cell.angle_gamma   90.00
#
_symmetry.space_group_name_H-M   'P 1'
#
loop_
_entity.id
_entity.type
_entity.pdbx_description
1 polymer ?
#
loop_
_entity_poly.entity_id
_entity_poly.type
_entity_poly.pdbx_seq_one_letter_code
_entity_poly.pdbx_strand_id
1 'polypeptide(L)'
;MKIFNRKLKITSSALLTLCMVFVMTACAENSSQSEKSQPAEQTTVQPTTMSAEEINDRKLDKFISDMTLEEKVGQMFFVRCPDEDAVQQVSEYNIGGYILFGRDFDGKTKDEVVDDIHSYQNEADIPLLIGVDEEGGTVVRVSSNPNLRETPFLSPKDTYADGGWDAVKQDAEEKADLLLSLGINVNLAPVCDMTSDEYGFMYDRSFSSDVDMENRYVRTVVETSKSKKLGTVLKHFPGYGNNSDTHTGIAYDDRDYSEFENTDFKPFYQGIESGADCILVSHNIVNCMDGEYPASLSQKVHDILRNEFKFDGVIMTDDLIMDAITDFTGDEAAAVTAAKCGNDLLCCSSVDTQYPEVLEAVQNGEISKAQVDASVKRILKWKQNLGVFNIDTYQKKVKSTEPTDTVGSEE
;
A
#
# COMPACT_ATOMS: atom_id res chain seq x y z
N MET A 1 32.59 -50.01 -18.41
CA MET A 1 33.70 -50.23 -19.37
C MET A 1 33.54 -49.26 -20.53
N LYS A 2 34.55 -48.47 -20.80
CA LYS A 2 34.77 -47.45 -21.85
C LYS A 2 34.32 -46.03 -21.53
N ILE A 3 35.27 -45.31 -21.04
CA ILE A 3 35.62 -43.91 -20.98
C ILE A 3 35.67 -43.32 -22.40
N PHE A 4 35.12 -42.11 -22.61
CA PHE A 4 35.55 -41.23 -23.70
C PHE A 4 35.68 -39.78 -23.20
N ASN A 5 36.95 -39.43 -22.92
CA ASN A 5 37.44 -38.06 -22.76
C ASN A 5 37.48 -37.37 -24.13
N ARG A 6 36.96 -36.17 -24.24
CA ARG A 6 37.32 -35.23 -25.30
C ARG A 6 37.62 -33.84 -24.69
N LYS A 7 38.93 -33.58 -24.63
CA LYS A 7 39.49 -32.22 -24.43
C LYS A 7 39.27 -31.41 -25.70
N LEU A 8 38.79 -30.18 -25.56
CA LEU A 8 38.83 -29.21 -26.62
C LEU A 8 39.63 -27.98 -26.18
N LYS A 9 40.51 -27.57 -27.09
CA LYS A 9 41.63 -26.64 -26.90
C LYS A 9 41.13 -25.19 -26.88
N ILE A 10 41.74 -24.42 -26.00
CA ILE A 10 41.72 -22.95 -25.96
C ILE A 10 42.63 -22.44 -27.08
N THR A 11 42.14 -21.52 -27.91
CA THR A 11 42.97 -20.66 -28.76
C THR A 11 42.72 -19.21 -28.40
N SER A 12 43.72 -18.59 -27.80
CA SER A 12 43.87 -17.16 -27.62
C SER A 12 44.06 -16.48 -28.98
N SER A 13 43.35 -15.39 -29.21
CA SER A 13 43.69 -14.44 -30.26
C SER A 13 43.70 -13.04 -29.64
N ALA A 14 44.88 -12.50 -29.47
CA ALA A 14 45.16 -11.14 -29.06
C ALA A 14 44.98 -10.22 -30.27
N LEU A 15 44.21 -9.15 -30.14
CA LEU A 15 44.15 -8.06 -31.12
C LEU A 15 44.67 -6.79 -30.48
N LEU A 16 45.83 -6.39 -30.98
CA LEU A 16 46.60 -5.19 -30.62
C LEU A 16 45.94 -3.99 -31.33
N THR A 17 45.48 -2.98 -30.62
CA THR A 17 45.03 -1.72 -31.23
C THR A 17 46.05 -0.63 -30.94
N LEU A 18 46.61 -0.11 -32.00
CA LEU A 18 47.68 0.89 -32.12
C LEU A 18 47.15 2.30 -31.86
N CYS A 19 47.65 2.99 -30.81
CA CYS A 19 47.45 4.41 -30.61
C CYS A 19 48.42 5.22 -31.48
N MET A 20 47.91 5.97 -32.45
CA MET A 20 48.67 7.01 -33.13
C MET A 20 48.63 8.30 -32.34
N VAL A 21 49.76 8.75 -31.84
CA VAL A 21 50.02 10.08 -31.31
C VAL A 21 50.48 10.99 -32.47
N PHE A 22 49.66 12.00 -32.80
CA PHE A 22 50.08 13.07 -33.70
C PHE A 22 50.69 14.24 -32.86
N VAL A 23 52.00 14.41 -33.02
CA VAL A 23 52.70 15.58 -32.55
C VAL A 23 52.74 16.60 -33.69
N MET A 24 52.09 17.71 -33.54
CA MET A 24 52.27 18.89 -34.42
C MET A 24 53.11 19.92 -33.70
N THR A 25 54.33 20.09 -34.17
CA THR A 25 55.19 21.23 -33.86
C THR A 25 54.80 22.41 -34.76
N ALA A 26 54.45 23.53 -34.20
CA ALA A 26 54.34 24.78 -34.95
C ALA A 26 55.17 25.89 -34.27
N CYS A 27 55.98 26.52 -35.09
CA CYS A 27 56.90 27.59 -34.73
C CYS A 27 56.18 28.88 -34.30
N ALA A 28 56.83 29.58 -33.42
CA ALA A 28 56.43 30.92 -32.94
C ALA A 28 56.68 31.99 -34.00
N GLU A 29 55.70 32.83 -34.23
CA GLU A 29 55.93 34.19 -34.71
C GLU A 29 55.17 35.18 -33.79
N ASN A 30 55.91 36.18 -33.32
CA ASN A 30 55.57 37.20 -32.35
C ASN A 30 54.86 38.34 -33.09
N SER A 31 53.60 38.65 -32.77
CA SER A 31 53.02 39.95 -33.06
C SER A 31 52.06 40.36 -31.94
N SER A 32 52.43 41.43 -31.29
CA SER A 32 51.67 42.13 -30.26
C SER A 32 50.34 42.66 -30.79
N GLN A 33 49.21 42.17 -30.26
CA GLN A 33 47.92 42.87 -30.33
C GLN A 33 47.19 42.80 -28.97
N SER A 34 46.68 43.94 -28.61
CA SER A 34 46.00 44.28 -27.36
C SER A 34 44.89 43.31 -26.97
N GLU A 35 44.94 42.81 -25.74
CA GLU A 35 43.83 42.12 -25.09
C GLU A 35 42.60 43.03 -24.92
N LYS A 36 41.55 42.77 -25.69
CA LYS A 36 40.21 43.20 -25.32
C LYS A 36 39.62 42.12 -24.40
N SER A 37 39.48 42.46 -23.13
CA SER A 37 38.75 41.69 -22.15
C SER A 37 37.30 41.48 -22.63
N GLN A 38 36.93 40.21 -22.91
CA GLN A 38 35.55 39.83 -23.06
C GLN A 38 34.88 39.85 -21.66
N PRO A 39 33.63 40.35 -21.55
CA PRO A 39 32.90 40.27 -20.30
C PRO A 39 32.60 38.78 -19.99
N ALA A 40 32.84 38.36 -18.78
CA ALA A 40 32.42 37.08 -18.27
C ALA A 40 30.89 36.95 -18.43
N GLU A 41 30.45 35.93 -19.16
CA GLU A 41 29.06 35.56 -19.31
C GLU A 41 28.55 35.15 -17.91
N GLN A 42 27.83 36.05 -17.25
CA GLN A 42 27.09 35.74 -16.04
C GLN A 42 25.99 34.74 -16.43
N THR A 43 26.21 33.48 -16.11
CA THR A 43 25.17 32.48 -16.13
C THR A 43 24.13 32.87 -15.09
N THR A 44 23.09 33.57 -15.50
CA THR A 44 21.92 33.85 -14.69
C THR A 44 21.23 32.49 -14.46
N VAL A 45 21.45 31.89 -13.28
CA VAL A 45 20.65 30.79 -12.78
C VAL A 45 19.23 31.34 -12.60
N GLN A 46 18.33 31.02 -13.54
CA GLN A 46 16.91 31.31 -13.35
C GLN A 46 16.45 30.56 -12.10
N PRO A 47 15.72 31.21 -11.18
CA PRO A 47 15.13 30.49 -10.06
C PRO A 47 14.18 29.42 -10.62
N THR A 48 14.51 28.15 -10.40
CA THR A 48 13.64 27.02 -10.76
C THR A 48 12.37 27.16 -9.95
N THR A 49 11.26 27.46 -10.60
CA THR A 49 9.95 27.51 -9.95
C THR A 49 9.61 26.08 -9.52
N MET A 50 9.35 25.87 -8.24
CA MET A 50 8.96 24.58 -7.71
C MET A 50 7.66 24.10 -8.35
N SER A 51 7.56 22.80 -8.63
CA SER A 51 6.33 22.18 -9.07
C SER A 51 5.24 22.20 -7.95
N ALA A 52 3.98 22.03 -8.34
CA ALA A 52 2.89 21.95 -7.37
C ALA A 52 3.07 20.75 -6.43
N GLU A 53 3.63 19.65 -6.92
CA GLU A 53 3.94 18.45 -6.14
C GLU A 53 5.04 18.73 -5.10
N GLU A 54 6.15 19.36 -5.50
CA GLU A 54 7.22 19.76 -4.56
C GLU A 54 6.72 20.73 -3.47
N ILE A 55 5.78 21.61 -3.82
CA ILE A 55 5.15 22.53 -2.84
C ILE A 55 4.30 21.72 -1.86
N ASN A 56 3.47 20.79 -2.36
CA ASN A 56 2.64 19.93 -1.52
C ASN A 56 3.50 19.05 -0.61
N ASP A 57 4.56 18.46 -1.13
CA ASP A 57 5.50 17.65 -0.36
C ASP A 57 6.11 18.41 0.81
N ARG A 58 6.55 19.66 0.58
CA ARG A 58 7.07 20.51 1.66
C ARG A 58 6.01 20.87 2.71
N LYS A 59 4.76 21.07 2.29
CA LYS A 59 3.67 21.31 3.25
C LYS A 59 3.43 20.07 4.12
N LEU A 60 3.43 18.88 3.50
CA LEU A 60 3.30 17.62 4.23
C LEU A 60 4.49 17.39 5.17
N ASP A 61 5.73 17.62 4.73
CA ASP A 61 6.91 17.48 5.57
C ASP A 61 6.82 18.41 6.80
N LYS A 62 6.38 19.67 6.59
CA LYS A 62 6.16 20.59 7.70
C LYS A 62 5.05 20.10 8.63
N PHE A 63 3.91 19.67 8.09
CA PHE A 63 2.78 19.16 8.86
C PHE A 63 3.22 17.98 9.73
N ILE A 64 3.93 17.01 9.13
CA ILE A 64 4.45 15.82 9.83
C ILE A 64 5.47 16.25 10.91
N SER A 65 6.30 17.26 10.67
CA SER A 65 7.24 17.74 11.67
C SER A 65 6.56 18.35 12.91
N ASP A 66 5.33 18.83 12.74
CA ASP A 66 4.54 19.45 13.82
C ASP A 66 3.66 18.39 14.57
N MET A 67 3.57 17.15 14.06
CA MET A 67 2.85 16.03 14.72
C MET A 67 3.67 15.48 15.89
N THR A 68 2.99 15.02 16.95
CA THR A 68 3.61 14.23 18.01
C THR A 68 3.99 12.83 17.51
N LEU A 69 4.81 12.12 18.25
CA LEU A 69 5.18 10.75 17.89
C LEU A 69 3.96 9.81 17.96
N GLU A 70 3.12 9.99 18.96
CA GLU A 70 1.89 9.26 19.16
C GLU A 70 0.93 9.44 17.99
N GLU A 71 0.73 10.67 17.50
CA GLU A 71 -0.07 10.95 16.32
C GLU A 71 0.49 10.25 15.07
N LYS A 72 1.81 10.27 14.89
CA LYS A 72 2.47 9.63 13.74
C LYS A 72 2.30 8.12 13.76
N VAL A 73 2.60 7.50 14.90
CA VAL A 73 2.45 6.04 15.05
C VAL A 73 1.00 5.63 14.86
N GLY A 74 0.05 6.38 15.42
CA GLY A 74 -1.37 6.09 15.24
C GLY A 74 -1.80 6.09 13.78
N GLN A 75 -1.30 7.04 12.96
CA GLN A 75 -1.62 7.06 11.52
C GLN A 75 -1.15 5.82 10.77
N MET A 76 -0.19 5.06 11.28
CA MET A 76 0.26 3.79 10.71
C MET A 76 -0.67 2.62 10.99
N PHE A 77 -1.72 2.77 11.79
CA PHE A 77 -2.66 1.71 12.14
C PHE A 77 -3.95 1.79 11.35
N PHE A 78 -4.31 0.68 10.68
CA PHE A 78 -5.58 0.44 10.02
C PHE A 78 -6.30 -0.66 10.78
N VAL A 79 -7.18 -0.24 11.69
CA VAL A 79 -7.68 -1.08 12.76
C VAL A 79 -8.99 -1.75 12.35
N ARG A 80 -9.17 -3.02 12.67
CA ARG A 80 -10.48 -3.66 12.61
C ARG A 80 -11.41 -2.92 13.55
N CYS A 81 -12.52 -2.38 13.04
CA CYS A 81 -13.49 -1.65 13.84
C CYS A 81 -13.96 -2.52 15.01
N PRO A 82 -13.82 -2.09 16.26
CA PRO A 82 -14.22 -2.89 17.41
C PRO A 82 -15.75 -2.88 17.58
N ASP A 83 -16.28 -3.85 18.32
CA ASP A 83 -17.71 -3.93 18.62
C ASP A 83 -18.17 -2.85 19.59
N GLU A 84 -17.26 -2.42 20.48
CA GLU A 84 -17.50 -1.39 21.50
C GLU A 84 -16.37 -0.34 21.43
N ASP A 85 -16.64 0.87 21.89
CA ASP A 85 -15.67 1.96 22.05
C ASP A 85 -14.99 2.45 20.73
N ALA A 86 -15.58 2.15 19.55
CA ALA A 86 -14.99 2.53 18.27
C ALA A 86 -14.72 4.04 18.15
N VAL A 87 -15.60 4.90 18.66
CA VAL A 87 -15.39 6.36 18.67
C VAL A 87 -14.21 6.73 19.57
N GLN A 88 -14.12 6.14 20.77
CA GLN A 88 -13.07 6.42 21.73
C GLN A 88 -11.69 6.01 21.21
N GLN A 89 -11.56 4.82 20.59
CA GLN A 89 -10.29 4.34 20.03
C GLN A 89 -9.70 5.30 18.98
N VAL A 90 -10.54 6.00 18.21
CA VAL A 90 -10.06 6.97 17.21
C VAL A 90 -9.18 8.04 17.85
N SER A 91 -9.64 8.65 18.94
CA SER A 91 -8.90 9.72 19.60
C SER A 91 -7.86 9.22 20.61
N GLU A 92 -8.02 8.01 21.16
CA GLU A 92 -7.09 7.40 22.08
C GLU A 92 -5.77 7.05 21.39
N TYR A 93 -5.86 6.43 20.19
CA TYR A 93 -4.68 5.97 19.45
C TYR A 93 -4.35 6.84 18.24
N ASN A 94 -5.17 7.84 17.88
CA ASN A 94 -5.01 8.67 16.68
C ASN A 94 -4.88 7.84 15.39
N ILE A 95 -5.66 6.78 15.25
CA ILE A 95 -5.53 5.76 14.20
C ILE A 95 -5.62 6.33 12.79
N GLY A 96 -4.96 5.66 11.82
CA GLY A 96 -4.99 6.02 10.40
C GLY A 96 -6.32 5.70 9.72
N GLY A 97 -7.02 4.67 10.19
CA GLY A 97 -8.31 4.27 9.63
C GLY A 97 -8.92 3.04 10.29
N TYR A 98 -10.14 2.71 9.85
CA TYR A 98 -10.86 1.50 10.19
C TYR A 98 -11.09 0.61 8.97
N ILE A 99 -10.93 -0.72 9.15
CA ILE A 99 -11.49 -1.72 8.26
C ILE A 99 -12.81 -2.25 8.86
N LEU A 100 -13.88 -2.22 8.05
CA LEU A 100 -15.22 -2.67 8.45
C LEU A 100 -15.49 -4.06 7.88
N PHE A 101 -16.18 -4.88 8.67
CA PHE A 101 -16.56 -6.24 8.31
C PHE A 101 -18.08 -6.38 8.20
N GLY A 102 -18.58 -7.54 7.75
CA GLY A 102 -20.02 -7.80 7.57
C GLY A 102 -20.84 -7.45 8.80
N ARG A 103 -20.33 -7.76 10.02
CA ARG A 103 -21.01 -7.44 11.29
C ARG A 103 -21.29 -5.96 11.49
N ASP A 104 -20.47 -5.08 10.92
CA ASP A 104 -20.61 -3.64 11.05
C ASP A 104 -21.79 -3.10 10.20
N PHE A 105 -22.29 -3.93 9.28
CA PHE A 105 -23.41 -3.63 8.39
C PHE A 105 -24.68 -4.44 8.69
N ASP A 106 -24.58 -5.55 9.43
CA ASP A 106 -25.67 -6.51 9.61
C ASP A 106 -26.95 -5.86 10.13
N GLY A 107 -28.01 -5.94 9.31
CA GLY A 107 -29.33 -5.43 9.62
C GLY A 107 -29.49 -3.90 9.61
N LYS A 108 -28.39 -3.14 9.47
CA LYS A 108 -28.42 -1.67 9.46
C LYS A 108 -29.03 -1.10 8.19
N THR A 109 -29.66 0.04 8.35
CA THR A 109 -30.07 0.92 7.25
C THR A 109 -28.87 1.75 6.77
N LYS A 110 -29.03 2.38 5.60
CA LYS A 110 -28.02 3.30 5.07
C LYS A 110 -27.70 4.45 6.02
N ASP A 111 -28.73 5.05 6.62
CA ASP A 111 -28.57 6.21 7.51
C ASP A 111 -27.78 5.80 8.78
N GLU A 112 -28.06 4.61 9.35
CA GLU A 112 -27.32 4.10 10.52
C GLU A 112 -25.85 3.88 10.21
N VAL A 113 -25.50 3.31 9.04
CA VAL A 113 -24.09 3.13 8.63
C VAL A 113 -23.39 4.48 8.43
N VAL A 114 -24.07 5.43 7.80
CA VAL A 114 -23.56 6.80 7.59
C VAL A 114 -23.32 7.52 8.91
N ASP A 115 -24.25 7.39 9.87
CA ASP A 115 -24.15 8.01 11.19
C ASP A 115 -22.97 7.42 11.99
N ASP A 116 -22.77 6.09 11.94
CA ASP A 116 -21.62 5.43 12.58
C ASP A 116 -20.30 5.97 12.00
N ILE A 117 -20.15 5.94 10.69
CA ILE A 117 -18.92 6.42 10.03
C ILE A 117 -18.70 7.92 10.28
N HIS A 118 -19.75 8.73 10.27
CA HIS A 118 -19.65 10.13 10.63
C HIS A 118 -19.18 10.33 12.08
N SER A 119 -19.61 9.46 13.02
CA SER A 119 -19.16 9.55 14.40
C SER A 119 -17.64 9.31 14.53
N TYR A 120 -17.11 8.33 13.80
CA TYR A 120 -15.67 8.06 13.74
C TYR A 120 -14.90 9.22 13.10
N GLN A 121 -15.37 9.73 11.96
CA GLN A 121 -14.76 10.88 11.28
C GLN A 121 -14.81 12.17 12.12
N ASN A 122 -15.87 12.36 12.85
CA ASN A 122 -16.02 13.53 13.73
C ASN A 122 -15.07 13.49 14.93
N GLU A 123 -14.72 12.31 15.44
CA GLU A 123 -13.76 12.17 16.52
C GLU A 123 -12.32 12.34 16.03
N ALA A 124 -12.01 11.87 14.82
CA ALA A 124 -10.67 11.91 14.25
C ALA A 124 -10.14 13.34 14.06
N ASP A 125 -8.92 13.61 14.54
CA ASP A 125 -8.20 14.86 14.21
C ASP A 125 -7.80 14.88 12.73
N ILE A 126 -7.18 13.81 12.24
CA ILE A 126 -6.88 13.61 10.82
C ILE A 126 -7.92 12.63 10.26
N PRO A 127 -8.65 12.97 9.17
CA PRO A 127 -9.69 12.10 8.63
C PRO A 127 -9.22 10.67 8.40
N LEU A 128 -10.09 9.72 8.71
CA LEU A 128 -9.80 8.28 8.64
C LEU A 128 -9.89 7.76 7.21
N LEU A 129 -9.05 6.78 6.90
CA LEU A 129 -9.34 5.79 5.88
C LEU A 129 -10.45 4.87 6.43
N ILE A 130 -11.55 4.69 5.70
CA ILE A 130 -12.60 3.72 6.04
C ILE A 130 -12.63 2.70 4.92
N GLY A 131 -12.22 1.49 5.23
CA GLY A 131 -12.05 0.42 4.25
C GLY A 131 -12.98 -0.76 4.47
N VAL A 132 -13.18 -1.53 3.41
CA VAL A 132 -14.00 -2.73 3.41
C VAL A 132 -13.53 -3.69 2.31
N ASP A 133 -13.73 -5.00 2.50
CA ASP A 133 -13.56 -6.02 1.45
C ASP A 133 -14.87 -6.19 0.67
N GLU A 134 -15.08 -5.42 -0.38
CA GLU A 134 -16.20 -5.57 -1.30
C GLU A 134 -15.68 -6.08 -2.65
N GLU A 135 -15.12 -7.32 -2.66
CA GLU A 135 -14.57 -7.95 -3.86
C GLU A 135 -15.67 -8.36 -4.84
N GLY A 136 -16.75 -8.85 -4.28
CA GLY A 136 -17.84 -9.57 -4.96
C GLY A 136 -17.75 -11.09 -4.75
N GLY A 137 -18.81 -11.81 -5.11
CA GLY A 137 -18.89 -13.26 -4.94
C GLY A 137 -18.88 -13.68 -3.48
N THR A 138 -17.86 -14.45 -3.08
CA THR A 138 -17.75 -14.99 -1.72
C THR A 138 -17.26 -13.96 -0.70
N VAL A 139 -16.69 -12.82 -1.16
CA VAL A 139 -16.15 -11.76 -0.29
C VAL A 139 -16.91 -10.47 -0.52
N VAL A 140 -18.00 -10.32 0.21
CA VAL A 140 -18.86 -9.14 0.25
C VAL A 140 -19.18 -8.79 1.71
N ARG A 141 -19.16 -7.51 2.04
CA ARG A 141 -19.45 -7.04 3.40
C ARG A 141 -20.67 -6.13 3.42
N VAL A 142 -20.69 -5.15 2.54
CA VAL A 142 -21.76 -4.15 2.42
C VAL A 142 -22.94 -4.73 1.66
N SER A 143 -22.72 -5.31 0.48
CA SER A 143 -23.79 -5.79 -0.38
C SER A 143 -24.45 -7.10 0.10
N SER A 144 -23.88 -7.74 1.13
CA SER A 144 -24.54 -8.85 1.83
C SER A 144 -25.80 -8.42 2.62
N ASN A 145 -25.87 -7.12 2.98
CA ASN A 145 -27.04 -6.56 3.65
C ASN A 145 -28.07 -6.03 2.64
N PRO A 146 -29.28 -6.66 2.56
CA PRO A 146 -30.29 -6.27 1.59
C PRO A 146 -30.87 -4.86 1.80
N ASN A 147 -30.68 -4.23 2.97
CA ASN A 147 -31.05 -2.84 3.21
C ASN A 147 -30.11 -1.85 2.50
N LEU A 148 -28.89 -2.28 2.18
CA LEU A 148 -27.87 -1.46 1.51
C LEU A 148 -27.84 -1.73 0.01
N ARG A 149 -28.02 -3.00 -0.42
CA ARG A 149 -28.13 -3.42 -1.81
C ARG A 149 -29.04 -4.64 -1.92
N GLU A 150 -29.98 -4.63 -2.85
CA GLU A 150 -31.00 -5.69 -2.99
C GLU A 150 -30.37 -7.09 -3.19
N THR A 151 -29.28 -7.17 -3.95
CA THR A 151 -28.55 -8.42 -4.20
C THR A 151 -27.05 -8.20 -4.03
N PRO A 152 -26.30 -9.17 -3.47
CA PRO A 152 -24.84 -9.07 -3.38
C PRO A 152 -24.20 -8.88 -4.77
N PHE A 153 -23.03 -8.24 -4.81
CA PHE A 153 -22.22 -8.17 -6.03
C PHE A 153 -21.74 -9.57 -6.44
N LEU A 154 -21.78 -9.82 -7.73
CA LEU A 154 -21.26 -11.07 -8.31
C LEU A 154 -19.72 -11.15 -8.16
N SER A 155 -19.19 -12.38 -8.29
CA SER A 155 -17.75 -12.54 -8.43
C SER A 155 -17.22 -11.83 -9.70
N PRO A 156 -15.94 -11.44 -9.74
CA PRO A 156 -15.38 -10.86 -10.95
C PRO A 156 -15.56 -11.71 -12.21
N LYS A 157 -15.42 -13.03 -12.08
CA LYS A 157 -15.67 -14.00 -13.18
C LYS A 157 -17.11 -13.98 -13.65
N ASP A 158 -18.06 -14.04 -12.72
CA ASP A 158 -19.48 -14.05 -13.05
C ASP A 158 -19.94 -12.74 -13.65
N THR A 159 -19.43 -11.61 -13.13
CA THR A 159 -19.67 -10.28 -13.69
C THR A 159 -19.22 -10.20 -15.14
N TYR A 160 -18.01 -10.72 -15.43
CA TYR A 160 -17.52 -10.75 -16.82
C TYR A 160 -18.33 -11.71 -17.70
N ALA A 161 -18.74 -12.88 -17.17
CA ALA A 161 -19.57 -13.84 -17.91
C ALA A 161 -20.95 -13.28 -18.25
N ASP A 162 -21.52 -12.41 -17.39
CA ASP A 162 -22.84 -11.80 -17.58
C ASP A 162 -22.84 -10.73 -18.68
N GLY A 163 -21.80 -9.87 -18.77
CA GLY A 163 -21.81 -8.77 -19.72
C GLY A 163 -20.42 -8.28 -20.20
N GLY A 164 -19.38 -9.08 -20.04
CA GLY A 164 -18.04 -8.77 -20.51
C GLY A 164 -17.42 -7.55 -19.83
N TRP A 165 -16.56 -6.83 -20.54
CA TRP A 165 -15.83 -5.70 -19.98
C TRP A 165 -16.72 -4.51 -19.60
N ASP A 166 -17.85 -4.34 -20.25
CA ASP A 166 -18.81 -3.27 -19.94
C ASP A 166 -19.45 -3.58 -18.56
N ALA A 167 -19.79 -4.83 -18.28
CA ALA A 167 -20.30 -5.24 -16.96
C ALA A 167 -19.25 -5.08 -15.86
N VAL A 168 -17.99 -5.46 -16.12
CA VAL A 168 -16.88 -5.26 -15.15
C VAL A 168 -16.72 -3.78 -14.80
N LYS A 169 -16.77 -2.91 -15.80
CA LYS A 169 -16.66 -1.48 -15.57
C LYS A 169 -17.86 -0.93 -14.78
N GLN A 170 -19.08 -1.33 -15.16
CA GLN A 170 -20.30 -0.94 -14.46
C GLN A 170 -20.31 -1.41 -13.01
N ASP A 171 -19.90 -2.65 -12.75
CA ASP A 171 -19.76 -3.21 -11.41
C ASP A 171 -18.81 -2.39 -10.54
N ALA A 172 -17.64 -2.00 -11.09
CA ALA A 172 -16.69 -1.15 -10.38
C ALA A 172 -17.26 0.27 -10.11
N GLU A 173 -18.05 0.82 -11.05
CA GLU A 173 -18.74 2.11 -10.85
C GLU A 173 -19.81 2.00 -9.75
N GLU A 174 -20.64 0.94 -9.75
CA GLU A 174 -21.68 0.71 -8.77
C GLU A 174 -21.11 0.47 -7.37
N LYS A 175 -20.03 -0.33 -7.24
CA LYS A 175 -19.31 -0.53 -5.97
C LYS A 175 -18.80 0.80 -5.44
N ALA A 176 -18.14 1.61 -6.28
CA ALA A 176 -17.61 2.90 -5.86
C ALA A 176 -18.74 3.85 -5.40
N ASP A 177 -19.82 3.95 -6.14
CA ASP A 177 -20.95 4.81 -5.80
C ASP A 177 -21.63 4.37 -4.49
N LEU A 178 -21.83 3.06 -4.29
CA LEU A 178 -22.37 2.51 -3.06
C LEU A 178 -21.48 2.83 -1.85
N LEU A 179 -20.21 2.45 -1.92
CA LEU A 179 -19.26 2.60 -0.82
C LEU A 179 -19.09 4.07 -0.42
N LEU A 180 -18.85 4.95 -1.39
CA LEU A 180 -18.70 6.39 -1.15
C LEU A 180 -19.98 7.00 -0.58
N SER A 181 -21.17 6.51 -0.97
CA SER A 181 -22.44 6.99 -0.45
C SER A 181 -22.68 6.65 1.01
N LEU A 182 -21.93 5.71 1.57
CA LEU A 182 -21.92 5.31 2.98
C LEU A 182 -20.80 6.00 3.78
N GLY A 183 -19.88 6.71 3.11
CA GLY A 183 -18.68 7.29 3.74
C GLY A 183 -17.46 6.38 3.74
N ILE A 184 -17.55 5.21 3.10
CA ILE A 184 -16.42 4.28 2.90
C ILE A 184 -15.58 4.79 1.74
N ASN A 185 -14.28 5.01 1.95
CA ASN A 185 -13.39 5.66 1.00
C ASN A 185 -12.28 4.74 0.45
N VAL A 186 -12.20 3.48 0.93
CA VAL A 186 -11.27 2.47 0.45
C VAL A 186 -12.00 1.14 0.22
N ASN A 187 -11.80 0.52 -0.94
CA ASN A 187 -12.14 -0.87 -1.17
C ASN A 187 -10.85 -1.71 -1.21
N LEU A 188 -10.74 -2.75 -0.38
CA LEU A 188 -9.62 -3.69 -0.39
C LEU A 188 -9.80 -4.65 -1.58
N ALA A 189 -9.75 -4.10 -2.76
CA ALA A 189 -9.84 -4.72 -4.08
C ALA A 189 -9.11 -3.82 -5.11
N PRO A 190 -8.71 -4.35 -6.30
CA PRO A 190 -8.97 -5.69 -6.82
C PRO A 190 -8.05 -6.77 -6.25
N VAL A 191 -8.52 -8.02 -6.27
CA VAL A 191 -7.68 -9.20 -6.11
C VAL A 191 -6.84 -9.35 -7.38
N CYS A 192 -5.52 -9.46 -7.22
CA CYS A 192 -4.55 -9.64 -8.31
C CYS A 192 -4.03 -11.08 -8.41
N ASP A 193 -4.49 -11.94 -7.50
CA ASP A 193 -4.07 -13.34 -7.46
C ASP A 193 -4.63 -14.12 -8.62
N MET A 194 -3.78 -14.89 -9.28
CA MET A 194 -4.16 -15.75 -10.38
C MET A 194 -4.05 -17.22 -9.98
N THR A 195 -5.07 -18.00 -10.27
CA THR A 195 -5.07 -19.44 -10.04
C THR A 195 -5.87 -20.18 -11.11
N SER A 196 -5.42 -21.38 -11.47
CA SER A 196 -6.15 -22.33 -12.29
C SER A 196 -6.67 -23.52 -11.51
N ASP A 197 -6.40 -23.58 -10.20
CA ASP A 197 -6.85 -24.67 -9.34
C ASP A 197 -8.28 -24.41 -8.87
N GLU A 198 -9.24 -25.12 -9.48
CA GLU A 198 -10.69 -25.01 -9.18
C GLU A 198 -11.05 -25.38 -7.74
N TYR A 199 -10.13 -26.02 -7.02
CA TYR A 199 -10.30 -26.40 -5.60
C TYR A 199 -9.49 -25.50 -4.65
N GLY A 200 -8.69 -24.58 -5.22
CA GLY A 200 -7.84 -23.67 -4.47
C GLY A 200 -8.62 -22.57 -3.75
N PHE A 201 -8.09 -22.12 -2.63
CA PHE A 201 -8.64 -21.04 -1.80
C PHE A 201 -8.93 -19.76 -2.58
N MET A 202 -8.08 -19.41 -3.55
CA MET A 202 -8.21 -18.18 -4.32
C MET A 202 -9.13 -18.31 -5.54
N TYR A 203 -9.58 -19.51 -5.92
CA TYR A 203 -10.26 -19.72 -7.20
C TYR A 203 -11.52 -18.86 -7.37
N ASP A 204 -12.39 -18.84 -6.37
CA ASP A 204 -13.65 -18.06 -6.44
C ASP A 204 -13.43 -16.53 -6.34
N ARG A 205 -12.25 -16.12 -5.89
CA ARG A 205 -11.88 -14.69 -5.72
C ARG A 205 -11.06 -14.16 -6.89
N SER A 206 -10.30 -15.00 -7.59
CA SER A 206 -9.50 -14.62 -8.75
C SER A 206 -10.38 -14.33 -9.96
N PHE A 207 -10.00 -13.35 -10.78
CA PHE A 207 -10.71 -13.09 -12.02
C PHE A 207 -10.29 -14.07 -13.13
N SER A 208 -8.98 -14.28 -13.35
CA SER A 208 -8.47 -15.11 -14.42
C SER A 208 -7.12 -15.75 -14.08
N SER A 209 -6.81 -16.88 -14.74
CA SER A 209 -5.46 -17.43 -14.81
C SER A 209 -4.68 -16.95 -16.05
N ASP A 210 -5.30 -16.19 -16.92
CA ASP A 210 -4.66 -15.55 -18.08
C ASP A 210 -4.18 -14.15 -17.70
N VAL A 211 -2.86 -13.91 -17.88
CA VAL A 211 -2.19 -12.66 -17.48
C VAL A 211 -2.78 -11.43 -18.16
N ASP A 212 -3.10 -11.50 -19.45
CA ASP A 212 -3.63 -10.35 -20.20
C ASP A 212 -5.06 -10.01 -19.75
N MET A 213 -5.85 -11.02 -19.45
CA MET A 213 -7.20 -10.87 -18.91
C MET A 213 -7.14 -10.25 -17.51
N GLU A 214 -6.29 -10.78 -16.63
CA GLU A 214 -6.11 -10.28 -15.27
C GLU A 214 -5.61 -8.83 -15.28
N ASN A 215 -4.59 -8.52 -16.07
CA ASN A 215 -4.10 -7.16 -16.23
C ASN A 215 -5.20 -6.18 -16.67
N ARG A 216 -6.03 -6.58 -17.61
CA ARG A 216 -7.14 -5.76 -18.06
C ARG A 216 -8.21 -5.56 -16.99
N TYR A 217 -8.50 -6.61 -16.21
CA TYR A 217 -9.42 -6.53 -15.08
C TYR A 217 -8.91 -5.53 -14.03
N VAL A 218 -7.69 -5.74 -13.54
CA VAL A 218 -7.06 -4.87 -12.53
C VAL A 218 -7.04 -3.42 -13.01
N ARG A 219 -6.61 -3.17 -14.25
CA ARG A 219 -6.64 -1.82 -14.82
C ARG A 219 -8.05 -1.22 -14.81
N THR A 220 -9.06 -1.97 -15.28
CA THR A 220 -10.43 -1.48 -15.37
C THR A 220 -10.97 -1.08 -13.99
N VAL A 221 -10.75 -1.92 -12.98
CA VAL A 221 -11.20 -1.65 -11.61
C VAL A 221 -10.47 -0.44 -11.02
N VAL A 222 -9.13 -0.40 -11.12
CA VAL A 222 -8.32 0.69 -10.54
C VAL A 222 -8.66 2.04 -11.20
N GLU A 223 -8.66 2.12 -12.53
CA GLU A 223 -8.97 3.38 -13.24
C GLU A 223 -10.38 3.88 -12.93
N THR A 224 -11.35 2.96 -12.87
CA THR A 224 -12.75 3.30 -12.57
C THR A 224 -12.89 3.82 -11.14
N SER A 225 -12.39 3.10 -10.14
CA SER A 225 -12.43 3.49 -8.73
C SER A 225 -11.72 4.83 -8.49
N LYS A 226 -10.53 5.00 -9.08
CA LYS A 226 -9.76 6.24 -9.00
C LYS A 226 -10.52 7.44 -9.58
N SER A 227 -11.24 7.27 -10.69
CA SER A 227 -12.06 8.32 -11.30
C SER A 227 -13.16 8.81 -10.36
N LYS A 228 -13.64 7.96 -9.46
CA LYS A 228 -14.63 8.23 -8.41
C LYS A 228 -13.99 8.70 -7.09
N LYS A 229 -12.66 8.65 -6.96
CA LYS A 229 -11.90 8.88 -5.72
C LYS A 229 -12.16 7.83 -4.63
N LEU A 230 -12.45 6.60 -5.01
CA LEU A 230 -12.41 5.44 -4.14
C LEU A 230 -11.01 4.85 -4.18
N GLY A 231 -10.39 4.68 -3.01
CA GLY A 231 -9.11 4.02 -2.86
C GLY A 231 -9.19 2.53 -3.21
N THR A 232 -8.15 2.02 -3.86
CA THR A 232 -8.01 0.60 -4.19
C THR A 232 -6.78 0.02 -3.53
N VAL A 233 -6.85 -1.26 -3.19
CA VAL A 233 -5.74 -2.03 -2.60
C VAL A 233 -5.49 -3.24 -3.46
N LEU A 234 -4.33 -3.30 -4.12
CA LEU A 234 -3.91 -4.48 -4.88
C LEU A 234 -3.51 -5.59 -3.92
N LYS A 235 -4.08 -6.77 -4.05
CA LYS A 235 -3.86 -7.88 -3.11
C LYS A 235 -3.88 -9.25 -3.78
N HIS A 236 -3.11 -10.20 -3.27
CA HIS A 236 -2.26 -10.19 -2.07
C HIS A 236 -0.81 -10.40 -2.51
N PHE A 237 0.01 -9.34 -2.48
CA PHE A 237 1.40 -9.43 -2.95
C PHE A 237 2.21 -10.43 -2.11
N PRO A 238 3.08 -11.25 -2.70
CA PRO A 238 3.51 -11.28 -4.11
C PRO A 238 2.64 -12.13 -5.03
N GLY A 239 1.55 -12.72 -4.56
CA GLY A 239 0.63 -13.59 -5.27
C GLY A 239 0.50 -14.96 -4.61
N TYR A 240 -0.73 -15.38 -4.32
CA TYR A 240 -0.99 -16.69 -3.69
C TYR A 240 -0.76 -17.86 -4.66
N GLY A 241 -1.04 -17.67 -5.96
CA GLY A 241 -1.05 -18.80 -6.88
C GLY A 241 -2.02 -19.89 -6.42
N ASN A 242 -1.51 -21.13 -6.34
CA ASN A 242 -2.24 -22.28 -5.82
C ASN A 242 -1.92 -22.60 -4.35
N ASN A 243 -1.44 -21.63 -3.58
CA ASN A 243 -1.01 -21.83 -2.20
C ASN A 243 -2.19 -21.94 -1.23
N SER A 244 -1.89 -22.41 -0.01
CA SER A 244 -2.88 -22.59 1.07
C SER A 244 -3.32 -21.26 1.66
N ASP A 245 -4.49 -21.29 2.32
CA ASP A 245 -5.05 -20.16 3.04
C ASP A 245 -4.24 -19.83 4.32
N THR A 246 -3.70 -18.63 4.41
CA THR A 246 -2.93 -18.15 5.57
C THR A 246 -3.79 -17.80 6.80
N HIS A 247 -5.12 -17.83 6.67
CA HIS A 247 -6.01 -17.76 7.84
C HIS A 247 -5.97 -19.03 8.71
N THR A 248 -5.42 -20.12 8.18
CA THR A 248 -5.44 -21.44 8.86
C THR A 248 -4.03 -21.95 9.21
N GLY A 249 -2.99 -21.12 9.06
CA GLY A 249 -1.61 -21.44 9.39
C GLY A 249 -0.60 -20.97 8.34
N ILE A 250 0.67 -21.32 8.55
CA ILE A 250 1.78 -20.89 7.70
C ILE A 250 1.70 -21.58 6.34
N ALA A 251 1.73 -20.79 5.27
CA ALA A 251 1.76 -21.26 3.89
C ALA A 251 3.15 -21.01 3.27
N TYR A 252 3.73 -22.04 2.65
CA TYR A 252 5.03 -21.97 1.97
C TYR A 252 4.85 -22.01 0.47
N ASP A 253 5.59 -21.17 -0.24
CA ASP A 253 5.61 -21.11 -1.70
C ASP A 253 7.03 -21.43 -2.20
N ASP A 254 7.14 -22.51 -2.95
CA ASP A 254 8.41 -23.04 -3.50
C ASP A 254 8.61 -22.70 -4.98
N ARG A 255 7.74 -21.86 -5.58
CA ARG A 255 7.86 -21.45 -6.97
C ARG A 255 9.15 -20.66 -7.22
N ASP A 256 9.69 -20.78 -8.43
CA ASP A 256 10.86 -20.00 -8.83
C ASP A 256 10.49 -18.52 -9.00
N TYR A 257 11.44 -17.61 -8.71
CA TYR A 257 11.24 -16.17 -8.86
C TYR A 257 10.77 -15.78 -10.27
N SER A 258 11.27 -16.45 -11.30
CA SER A 258 10.87 -16.22 -12.68
C SER A 258 9.40 -16.55 -12.97
N GLU A 259 8.75 -17.38 -12.17
CA GLU A 259 7.31 -17.60 -12.30
C GLU A 259 6.54 -16.35 -11.84
N PHE A 260 6.91 -15.78 -10.71
CA PHE A 260 6.34 -14.52 -10.24
C PHE A 260 6.56 -13.38 -11.25
N GLU A 261 7.78 -13.23 -11.80
CA GLU A 261 8.06 -12.21 -12.80
C GLU A 261 7.21 -12.35 -14.07
N ASN A 262 6.91 -13.57 -14.49
CA ASN A 262 6.18 -13.84 -15.72
C ASN A 262 4.66 -13.86 -15.54
N THR A 263 4.16 -14.06 -14.30
CA THR A 263 2.73 -14.20 -14.00
C THR A 263 2.28 -13.20 -12.91
N ASP A 264 2.47 -13.56 -11.64
CA ASP A 264 1.86 -12.89 -10.48
C ASP A 264 2.19 -11.40 -10.36
N PHE A 265 3.41 -10.98 -10.73
CA PHE A 265 3.83 -9.58 -10.69
C PHE A 265 3.15 -8.70 -11.73
N LYS A 266 2.65 -9.28 -12.83
CA LYS A 266 2.09 -8.51 -13.95
C LYS A 266 0.83 -7.71 -13.55
N PRO A 267 -0.16 -8.29 -12.85
CA PRO A 267 -1.33 -7.54 -12.38
C PRO A 267 -0.97 -6.41 -11.41
N PHE A 268 0.03 -6.63 -10.53
CA PHE A 268 0.49 -5.56 -9.63
C PHE A 268 1.15 -4.42 -10.39
N TYR A 269 2.04 -4.70 -11.36
CA TYR A 269 2.59 -3.68 -12.25
C TYR A 269 1.49 -2.90 -12.97
N GLN A 270 0.51 -3.61 -13.52
CA GLN A 270 -0.61 -2.98 -14.20
C GLN A 270 -1.43 -2.09 -13.26
N GLY A 271 -1.70 -2.54 -12.03
CA GLY A 271 -2.42 -1.76 -11.04
C GLY A 271 -1.68 -0.50 -10.63
N ILE A 272 -0.35 -0.57 -10.43
CA ILE A 272 0.51 0.59 -10.14
C ILE A 272 0.47 1.59 -11.30
N GLU A 273 0.64 1.13 -12.55
CA GLU A 273 0.56 1.98 -13.74
C GLU A 273 -0.82 2.64 -13.90
N SER A 274 -1.89 1.96 -13.49
CA SER A 274 -3.26 2.49 -13.47
C SER A 274 -3.50 3.47 -12.33
N GLY A 275 -2.58 3.56 -11.38
CA GLY A 275 -2.53 4.53 -10.29
C GLY A 275 -3.17 4.07 -9.01
N ALA A 276 -3.05 2.79 -8.67
CA ALA A 276 -3.35 2.29 -7.34
C ALA A 276 -2.39 2.92 -6.31
N ASP A 277 -2.96 3.34 -5.19
CA ASP A 277 -2.19 4.00 -4.13
C ASP A 277 -1.70 3.03 -3.04
N CYS A 278 -2.22 1.79 -3.00
CA CYS A 278 -1.92 0.82 -1.94
C CYS A 278 -1.74 -0.61 -2.46
N ILE A 279 -0.79 -1.33 -1.84
CA ILE A 279 -0.56 -2.76 -2.03
C ILE A 279 -0.60 -3.46 -0.67
N LEU A 280 -1.40 -4.52 -0.56
CA LEU A 280 -1.46 -5.39 0.61
C LEU A 280 -0.53 -6.59 0.40
N VAL A 281 0.36 -6.81 1.38
CA VAL A 281 1.33 -7.91 1.38
C VAL A 281 0.80 -9.07 2.20
N SER A 282 0.79 -10.27 1.61
CA SER A 282 0.29 -11.50 2.23
C SER A 282 1.22 -12.07 3.31
N HIS A 283 0.73 -13.09 4.01
CA HIS A 283 1.50 -13.79 5.05
C HIS A 283 2.17 -15.09 4.57
N ASN A 284 2.25 -15.32 3.26
CA ASN A 284 2.96 -16.47 2.69
C ASN A 284 4.48 -16.34 2.92
N ILE A 285 5.15 -17.46 3.21
CA ILE A 285 6.60 -17.56 3.13
C ILE A 285 6.96 -17.98 1.71
N VAL A 286 7.60 -17.07 0.95
CA VAL A 286 7.96 -17.30 -0.45
C VAL A 286 9.46 -17.56 -0.56
N ASN A 287 9.83 -18.85 -0.66
CA ASN A 287 11.21 -19.30 -0.52
C ASN A 287 12.19 -18.67 -1.51
N CYS A 288 11.78 -18.35 -2.72
CA CYS A 288 12.63 -17.68 -3.70
C CYS A 288 12.88 -16.18 -3.43
N MET A 289 12.12 -15.55 -2.53
CA MET A 289 12.27 -14.15 -2.12
C MET A 289 12.86 -14.06 -0.70
N ASP A 290 12.18 -14.69 0.25
CA ASP A 290 12.62 -14.82 1.65
C ASP A 290 12.05 -16.08 2.29
N GLY A 291 12.90 -17.11 2.44
CA GLY A 291 12.50 -18.37 3.07
C GLY A 291 12.47 -18.33 4.60
N GLU A 292 12.81 -17.20 5.22
CA GLU A 292 12.92 -17.06 6.67
C GLU A 292 11.71 -16.33 7.28
N TYR A 293 11.08 -15.40 6.53
CA TYR A 293 9.99 -14.56 7.01
C TYR A 293 8.77 -14.61 6.09
N PRO A 294 7.54 -14.52 6.63
CA PRO A 294 6.36 -14.20 5.85
C PRO A 294 6.57 -12.93 5.02
N ALA A 295 5.99 -12.85 3.83
CA ALA A 295 6.18 -11.73 2.93
C ALA A 295 5.88 -10.37 3.59
N SER A 296 4.81 -10.28 4.39
CA SER A 296 4.44 -9.08 5.15
C SER A 296 5.43 -8.68 6.25
N LEU A 297 6.31 -9.59 6.68
CA LEU A 297 7.36 -9.35 7.68
C LEU A 297 8.77 -9.36 7.07
N SER A 298 8.89 -9.44 5.74
CA SER A 298 10.16 -9.57 5.02
C SER A 298 10.63 -8.24 4.44
N GLN A 299 11.77 -7.74 4.90
CA GLN A 299 12.44 -6.59 4.28
C GLN A 299 12.75 -6.84 2.79
N LYS A 300 13.15 -8.07 2.42
CA LYS A 300 13.49 -8.41 1.03
C LYS A 300 12.29 -8.27 0.10
N VAL A 301 11.09 -8.68 0.54
CA VAL A 301 9.84 -8.52 -0.22
C VAL A 301 9.46 -7.04 -0.37
N HIS A 302 9.63 -6.25 0.68
CA HIS A 302 9.41 -4.80 0.62
C HIS A 302 10.42 -4.10 -0.31
N ASP A 303 11.67 -4.57 -0.30
CA ASP A 303 12.71 -4.07 -1.23
C ASP A 303 12.36 -4.35 -2.70
N ILE A 304 11.72 -5.48 -3.01
CA ILE A 304 11.18 -5.75 -4.36
C ILE A 304 10.17 -4.65 -4.74
N LEU A 305 9.17 -4.39 -3.90
CA LEU A 305 8.17 -3.34 -4.16
C LEU A 305 8.81 -1.95 -4.32
N ARG A 306 9.71 -1.57 -3.42
CA ARG A 306 10.34 -0.25 -3.47
C ARG A 306 11.37 -0.10 -4.59
N ASN A 307 12.22 -1.14 -4.82
CA ASN A 307 13.39 -1.02 -5.68
C ASN A 307 13.15 -1.56 -7.09
N GLU A 308 12.36 -2.63 -7.29
CA GLU A 308 12.10 -3.19 -8.62
C GLU A 308 10.82 -2.60 -9.20
N PHE A 309 9.71 -2.61 -8.45
CA PHE A 309 8.45 -2.03 -8.87
C PHE A 309 8.46 -0.50 -8.86
N LYS A 310 9.40 0.15 -8.15
CA LYS A 310 9.45 1.61 -7.95
C LYS A 310 8.16 2.15 -7.33
N PHE A 311 7.49 1.33 -6.54
CA PHE A 311 6.25 1.71 -5.91
C PHE A 311 6.50 2.66 -4.73
N ASP A 312 6.00 3.89 -4.83
CA ASP A 312 6.09 4.91 -3.78
C ASP A 312 4.75 5.14 -3.06
N GLY A 313 3.75 4.28 -3.30
CA GLY A 313 2.49 4.27 -2.56
C GLY A 313 2.58 3.55 -1.22
N VAL A 314 1.43 3.36 -0.59
CA VAL A 314 1.31 2.70 0.72
C VAL A 314 1.49 1.19 0.57
N ILE A 315 2.39 0.60 1.37
CA ILE A 315 2.45 -0.85 1.56
C ILE A 315 1.77 -1.16 2.89
N MET A 316 0.78 -2.06 2.86
CA MET A 316 0.08 -2.50 4.07
C MET A 316 0.20 -3.99 4.29
N THR A 317 0.09 -4.41 5.55
CA THR A 317 -0.03 -5.83 5.91
C THR A 317 -1.44 -6.33 5.66
N ASP A 318 -1.61 -7.65 5.51
CA ASP A 318 -2.87 -8.31 5.89
C ASP A 318 -3.02 -8.29 7.43
N ASP A 319 -4.16 -8.78 7.97
CA ASP A 319 -4.41 -8.67 9.41
C ASP A 319 -3.38 -9.46 10.23
N LEU A 320 -2.65 -8.76 11.10
CA LEU A 320 -1.57 -9.31 11.92
C LEU A 320 -2.04 -10.30 13.00
N ILE A 321 -3.36 -10.53 13.16
CA ILE A 321 -3.91 -11.56 14.05
C ILE A 321 -4.07 -12.93 13.36
N MET A 322 -3.87 -13.01 12.03
CA MET A 322 -4.03 -14.26 11.28
C MET A 322 -3.09 -15.36 11.80
N ASP A 323 -3.55 -16.61 11.77
CA ASP A 323 -2.82 -17.76 12.33
C ASP A 323 -1.39 -17.88 11.75
N ALA A 324 -1.19 -17.57 10.46
CA ALA A 324 0.13 -17.58 9.85
C ALA A 324 1.13 -16.64 10.56
N ILE A 325 0.68 -15.52 11.08
CA ILE A 325 1.52 -14.56 11.81
C ILE A 325 1.68 -15.00 13.27
N THR A 326 0.60 -15.34 13.95
CA THR A 326 0.65 -15.73 15.36
C THR A 326 1.43 -17.03 15.56
N ASP A 327 1.32 -17.98 14.63
CA ASP A 327 2.13 -19.22 14.63
C ASP A 327 3.61 -18.95 14.36
N PHE A 328 3.91 -17.92 13.53
CA PHE A 328 5.28 -17.55 13.19
C PHE A 328 5.97 -16.73 14.28
N THR A 329 5.31 -15.69 14.79
CA THR A 329 5.92 -14.75 15.74
C THR A 329 5.85 -15.25 17.19
N GLY A 330 4.87 -16.11 17.51
CA GLY A 330 4.61 -16.52 18.89
C GLY A 330 4.28 -15.31 19.77
N ASP A 331 5.12 -15.07 20.80
CA ASP A 331 4.99 -13.92 21.71
C ASP A 331 5.71 -12.65 21.21
N GLU A 332 6.32 -12.68 20.01
CA GLU A 332 7.02 -11.51 19.47
C GLU A 332 6.04 -10.49 18.89
N ALA A 333 6.39 -9.21 19.00
CA ALA A 333 5.59 -8.08 18.51
C ALA A 333 5.51 -8.05 16.97
N ALA A 334 4.48 -8.66 16.40
CA ALA A 334 4.27 -8.75 14.95
C ALA A 334 4.23 -7.37 14.28
N ALA A 335 3.52 -6.41 14.88
CA ALA A 335 3.41 -5.05 14.36
C ALA A 335 4.76 -4.31 14.34
N VAL A 336 5.63 -4.54 15.31
CA VAL A 336 6.99 -3.98 15.34
C VAL A 336 7.81 -4.54 14.19
N THR A 337 7.78 -5.86 13.99
CA THR A 337 8.50 -6.51 12.87
C THR A 337 7.96 -6.05 11.52
N ALA A 338 6.63 -5.96 11.36
CA ALA A 338 5.98 -5.45 10.16
C ALA A 338 6.36 -3.99 9.86
N ALA A 339 6.36 -3.11 10.86
CA ALA A 339 6.80 -1.73 10.67
C ALA A 339 8.29 -1.66 10.30
N LYS A 340 9.16 -2.42 10.97
CA LYS A 340 10.62 -2.45 10.71
C LYS A 340 10.96 -2.87 9.29
N CYS A 341 10.25 -3.84 8.72
CA CYS A 341 10.52 -4.33 7.37
C CYS A 341 9.97 -3.41 6.26
N GLY A 342 9.20 -2.36 6.57
CA GLY A 342 8.83 -1.34 5.60
C GLY A 342 7.36 -1.25 5.25
N ASN A 343 6.46 -1.88 6.01
CA ASN A 343 5.04 -1.57 5.92
C ASN A 343 4.78 -0.15 6.40
N ASP A 344 3.98 0.57 5.65
CA ASP A 344 3.52 1.92 6.01
C ASP A 344 2.25 1.87 6.86
N LEU A 345 1.36 0.92 6.57
CA LEU A 345 0.07 0.77 7.21
C LEU A 345 -0.08 -0.66 7.76
N LEU A 346 -0.39 -0.76 9.04
CA LEU A 346 -0.49 -2.01 9.78
C LEU A 346 -1.97 -2.36 9.95
N CYS A 347 -2.45 -3.40 9.26
CA CYS A 347 -3.78 -3.93 9.50
C CYS A 347 -3.77 -4.74 10.80
N CYS A 348 -4.58 -4.37 11.77
CA CYS A 348 -4.56 -5.01 13.08
C CYS A 348 -5.94 -5.10 13.74
N SER A 349 -6.13 -6.18 14.49
CA SER A 349 -7.34 -6.40 15.31
C SER A 349 -7.13 -6.10 16.81
N SER A 350 -5.89 -5.82 17.25
CA SER A 350 -5.51 -5.63 18.67
C SER A 350 -4.67 -4.36 18.83
N VAL A 351 -5.26 -3.20 18.52
CA VAL A 351 -4.55 -1.91 18.58
C VAL A 351 -4.07 -1.56 19.99
N ASP A 352 -4.81 -1.98 21.01
CA ASP A 352 -4.50 -1.78 22.43
C ASP A 352 -3.18 -2.41 22.88
N THR A 353 -2.76 -3.49 22.23
CA THR A 353 -1.46 -4.14 22.46
C THR A 353 -0.41 -3.71 21.46
N GLN A 354 -0.73 -3.71 20.17
CA GLN A 354 0.25 -3.50 19.09
C GLN A 354 0.71 -2.05 18.97
N TYR A 355 -0.17 -1.06 19.23
CA TYR A 355 0.21 0.34 19.17
C TYR A 355 1.26 0.74 20.20
N PRO A 356 1.13 0.39 21.51
CA PRO A 356 2.17 0.68 22.50
C PRO A 356 3.52 0.05 22.14
N GLU A 357 3.53 -1.17 21.60
CA GLU A 357 4.76 -1.87 21.19
C GLU A 357 5.49 -1.13 20.06
N VAL A 358 4.76 -0.71 19.02
CA VAL A 358 5.35 0.08 17.93
C VAL A 358 5.83 1.44 18.43
N LEU A 359 5.06 2.11 19.30
CA LEU A 359 5.45 3.39 19.88
C LEU A 359 6.75 3.26 20.69
N GLU A 360 6.87 2.24 21.53
CA GLU A 360 8.08 1.96 22.30
C GLU A 360 9.28 1.65 21.38
N ALA A 361 9.08 0.85 20.32
CA ALA A 361 10.12 0.53 19.36
C ALA A 361 10.63 1.77 18.61
N VAL A 362 9.79 2.78 18.38
CA VAL A 362 10.24 4.07 17.81
C VAL A 362 10.95 4.91 18.87
N GLN A 363 10.48 4.92 20.11
CA GLN A 363 11.09 5.69 21.20
C GLN A 363 12.49 5.20 21.53
N ASN A 364 12.71 3.88 21.54
CA ASN A 364 14.01 3.27 21.82
C ASN A 364 14.94 3.20 20.58
N GLY A 365 14.44 3.55 19.38
CA GLY A 365 15.21 3.66 18.15
C GLY A 365 15.32 2.36 17.33
N GLU A 366 14.55 1.33 17.65
CA GLU A 366 14.45 0.11 16.82
C GLU A 366 13.79 0.41 15.47
N ILE A 367 12.78 1.28 15.47
CA ILE A 367 12.20 1.87 14.27
C ILE A 367 12.66 3.32 14.18
N SER A 368 13.23 3.72 13.04
CA SER A 368 13.70 5.10 12.91
C SER A 368 12.54 6.09 12.74
N LYS A 369 12.64 7.26 13.36
CA LYS A 369 11.66 8.34 13.19
C LYS A 369 11.51 8.76 11.72
N ALA A 370 12.59 8.71 10.96
CA ALA A 370 12.56 9.04 9.53
C ALA A 370 11.73 8.03 8.72
N GLN A 371 11.74 6.76 9.11
CA GLN A 371 10.88 5.74 8.50
C GLN A 371 9.41 6.00 8.81
N VAL A 372 9.08 6.30 10.07
CA VAL A 372 7.71 6.67 10.49
C VAL A 372 7.24 7.90 9.73
N ASP A 373 8.06 8.95 9.62
CA ASP A 373 7.73 10.17 8.87
C ASP A 373 7.46 9.87 7.38
N ALA A 374 8.24 8.97 6.77
CA ALA A 374 8.05 8.56 5.38
C ALA A 374 6.75 7.77 5.19
N SER A 375 6.41 6.85 6.10
CA SER A 375 5.16 6.08 6.08
C SER A 375 3.95 6.99 6.26
N VAL A 376 3.97 7.88 7.25
CA VAL A 376 2.91 8.88 7.47
C VAL A 376 2.72 9.77 6.24
N LYS A 377 3.82 10.17 5.59
CA LYS A 377 3.74 10.98 4.37
C LYS A 377 3.00 10.27 3.24
N ARG A 378 3.24 8.97 3.01
CA ARG A 378 2.54 8.16 2.01
C ARG A 378 1.05 8.03 2.36
N ILE A 379 0.74 7.76 3.61
CA ILE A 379 -0.65 7.66 4.09
C ILE A 379 -1.39 8.99 3.91
N LEU A 380 -0.78 10.12 4.27
CA LEU A 380 -1.39 11.44 4.09
C LEU A 380 -1.56 11.82 2.61
N LYS A 381 -0.59 11.46 1.74
CA LYS A 381 -0.73 11.61 0.28
C LYS A 381 -1.91 10.80 -0.24
N TRP A 382 -2.06 9.55 0.19
CA TRP A 382 -3.21 8.73 -0.17
C TRP A 382 -4.52 9.38 0.27
N LYS A 383 -4.62 9.81 1.51
CA LYS A 383 -5.80 10.56 2.03
C LYS A 383 -6.09 11.83 1.21
N GLN A 384 -5.05 12.53 0.73
CA GLN A 384 -5.23 13.70 -0.16
C GLN A 384 -5.76 13.29 -1.53
N ASN A 385 -5.23 12.22 -2.14
CA ASN A 385 -5.66 11.72 -3.45
C ASN A 385 -7.14 11.34 -3.43
N LEU A 386 -7.61 10.74 -2.34
CA LEU A 386 -9.02 10.41 -2.10
C LEU A 386 -9.88 11.64 -1.82
N GLY A 387 -9.28 12.77 -1.49
CA GLY A 387 -9.97 14.01 -1.15
C GLY A 387 -10.54 14.03 0.27
N VAL A 388 -10.19 13.06 1.12
CA VAL A 388 -10.63 13.01 2.53
C VAL A 388 -9.79 13.90 3.44
N PHE A 389 -8.55 14.19 3.05
CA PHE A 389 -7.66 15.12 3.74
C PHE A 389 -7.20 16.25 2.81
N ASN A 390 -7.21 17.49 3.30
CA ASN A 390 -6.70 18.64 2.57
C ASN A 390 -5.84 19.50 3.49
N ILE A 391 -4.53 19.50 3.27
CA ILE A 391 -3.57 20.21 4.11
C ILE A 391 -3.76 21.73 4.12
N ASP A 392 -4.30 22.32 3.04
CA ASP A 392 -4.49 23.76 2.94
C ASP A 392 -5.70 24.26 3.76
N THR A 393 -6.65 23.37 4.06
CA THR A 393 -7.86 23.68 4.82
C THR A 393 -7.90 23.00 6.20
N TYR A 394 -6.90 22.14 6.47
CA TYR A 394 -6.85 21.41 7.73
C TYR A 394 -6.69 22.37 8.92
N GLN A 395 -7.51 22.16 9.94
CA GLN A 395 -7.42 22.83 11.23
C GLN A 395 -7.44 21.77 12.33
N LYS A 396 -6.35 21.70 13.11
CA LYS A 396 -6.28 20.77 14.24
C LYS A 396 -7.43 21.08 15.23
N LYS A 397 -8.21 20.08 15.61
CA LYS A 397 -9.27 20.23 16.59
C LYS A 397 -8.68 20.62 17.94
N VAL A 398 -9.18 21.70 18.54
CA VAL A 398 -8.80 22.08 19.91
C VAL A 398 -9.62 21.21 20.85
N LYS A 399 -9.02 20.15 21.41
CA LYS A 399 -9.67 19.38 22.49
C LYS A 399 -9.86 20.33 23.68
N SER A 400 -11.12 20.61 24.06
CA SER A 400 -11.42 21.38 25.26
C SER A 400 -11.00 20.54 26.46
N THR A 401 -9.91 20.94 27.12
CA THR A 401 -9.55 20.46 28.46
C THR A 401 -10.44 21.14 29.48
N GLU A 402 -11.73 20.83 29.52
CA GLU A 402 -12.52 21.13 30.71
C GLU A 402 -12.34 19.96 31.68
N PRO A 403 -11.81 20.21 32.89
CA PRO A 403 -11.88 19.21 33.94
C PRO A 403 -13.37 19.02 34.29
N THR A 404 -13.85 17.79 34.22
CA THR A 404 -15.14 17.43 34.85
C THR A 404 -14.96 17.62 36.34
N ASP A 405 -15.30 18.81 36.83
CA ASP A 405 -15.52 19.05 38.26
C ASP A 405 -16.66 18.14 38.71
N THR A 406 -16.29 16.98 39.27
CA THR A 406 -17.20 16.21 40.11
C THR A 406 -17.48 17.03 41.35
N VAL A 407 -18.56 17.83 41.28
CA VAL A 407 -19.14 18.42 42.47
C VAL A 407 -19.69 17.27 43.32
N GLY A 408 -18.91 16.88 44.32
CA GLY A 408 -19.39 16.09 45.43
C GLY A 408 -20.45 16.92 46.17
N SER A 409 -21.70 16.52 46.11
CA SER A 409 -22.69 16.93 47.06
C SER A 409 -22.58 16.02 48.27
N GLU A 410 -21.90 16.52 49.32
CA GLU A 410 -22.16 16.10 50.69
C GLU A 410 -23.53 16.72 51.06
N GLU A 411 -24.52 15.84 51.36
CA GLU A 411 -25.45 15.96 52.50
C GLU A 411 -26.18 14.63 52.69
#